data_28ee09aac1705d4b38ee2a9a88519599
#
_entry.id   28ee09aac1705d4b38ee2a9a88519599
#
_cell.length_a   1.000
_cell.length_b   1.000
_cell.length_c   1.000
_cell.angle_alpha   90.00
_cell.angle_beta   90.00
_cell.angle_gamma   90.00
#
_symmetry.space_group_name_H-M   'P 1'
#
loop_
_entity.id
_entity.type
_entity.pdbx_description
1 polymer ?
#
loop_
_entity_poly.entity_id
_entity_poly.type
_entity_poly.pdbx_seq_one_letter_code
_entity_poly.pdbx_strand_id
1 'polypeptide(L)'
;MIRWLILLLSLGLCACGGSRYGSGIPAYYDPLLDAALAECPRADSLRQLLRETPRAEREAMAWLMAWMPCGDLDTMRLDLLRENVTYACRARAQFPWAQTLPDSIFLNEVLPYAAVDEVRDAWRGDFYARFAPCVASCRTLREAAEAVNRSIVERVGVEYNTLREKTNQSPAESMRQHMASCTGLSVLLVDALRSVGIPARFVGTPAWHDDRGNHSWTEVWFDGEWHFTEYYFSGFDRAWFLADAGRATVGERAHAIYAVSFRPTGDWFPLVWNEGSRSVNGVEVTRRYRDFSAANTRSLLAGGEYVPVRFTVYRTASDEGTSAGRVAANVDVFRGAEQVGGGRTAGPRQDLNDGFELLLEKQGRYTFRYENARGERTEVTVEVGDEPLSVVGYME
;
A
#
# COMPACT_ATOMS: atom_id res chain seq x y z
N MET A 1 10.85 22.52 15.39
CA MET A 1 10.10 23.29 14.37
C MET A 1 10.97 24.24 13.52
N ILE A 2 12.29 24.09 13.44
CA ILE A 2 13.19 25.02 12.72
C ILE A 2 13.99 24.34 11.57
N ARG A 3 13.91 23.01 11.39
CA ARG A 3 14.70 22.27 10.37
C ARG A 3 14.20 22.39 8.89
N TRP A 4 13.06 23.00 8.64
CA TRP A 4 12.39 22.91 7.32
C TRP A 4 12.54 24.13 6.40
N LEU A 5 13.23 25.19 6.81
CA LEU A 5 13.24 26.46 6.05
C LEU A 5 14.50 26.74 5.23
N ILE A 6 15.50 25.86 5.21
CA ILE A 6 16.79 26.16 4.55
C ILE A 6 17.01 25.43 3.20
N LEU A 7 16.08 24.59 2.74
CA LEU A 7 16.32 23.66 1.62
C LEU A 7 15.87 24.14 0.23
N LEU A 8 15.48 25.40 0.04
CA LEU A 8 14.94 25.87 -1.26
C LEU A 8 15.83 26.80 -2.09
N LEU A 9 17.10 27.01 -1.72
CA LEU A 9 17.94 28.00 -2.42
C LEU A 9 19.39 27.55 -2.66
N SER A 10 19.61 26.39 -3.32
CA SER A 10 20.92 26.10 -3.94
C SER A 10 20.86 25.04 -5.05
N LEU A 11 20.02 25.26 -6.03
CA LEU A 11 20.11 24.57 -7.34
C LEU A 11 20.96 25.44 -8.29
N GLY A 12 22.26 25.28 -8.23
CA GLY A 12 23.12 25.96 -9.17
C GLY A 12 24.59 25.95 -8.76
N LEU A 13 25.24 24.81 -8.97
CA LEU A 13 26.66 24.70 -9.32
C LEU A 13 26.97 23.19 -9.39
N CYS A 14 27.09 22.66 -10.62
CA CYS A 14 27.74 21.38 -10.85
C CYS A 14 29.20 21.51 -10.47
N ALA A 15 29.51 21.27 -9.20
CA ALA A 15 30.87 21.04 -8.77
C ALA A 15 31.18 19.56 -9.07
N CYS A 16 32.03 19.31 -10.05
CA CYS A 16 32.69 18.00 -10.29
C CYS A 16 33.69 17.69 -9.14
N GLY A 17 33.24 17.72 -7.90
CA GLY A 17 34.00 17.31 -6.71
C GLY A 17 33.32 16.11 -6.08
N GLY A 18 34.09 15.08 -5.70
CA GLY A 18 33.57 13.97 -4.90
C GLY A 18 33.15 14.46 -3.52
N SER A 19 32.19 13.76 -2.90
CA SER A 19 31.77 14.03 -1.53
C SER A 19 32.92 13.90 -0.53
N ARG A 20 32.92 14.71 0.51
CA ARG A 20 33.84 14.57 1.66
C ARG A 20 33.59 13.29 2.48
N TYR A 21 32.45 12.67 2.31
CA TYR A 21 32.09 11.38 2.93
C TYR A 21 32.67 10.17 2.20
N GLY A 22 33.22 10.35 0.99
CA GLY A 22 33.94 9.33 0.27
C GLY A 22 33.65 9.25 -1.23
N SER A 23 34.52 8.55 -1.93
CA SER A 23 34.32 8.30 -3.37
C SER A 23 33.09 7.42 -3.64
N GLY A 24 32.37 7.70 -4.71
CA GLY A 24 31.13 7.02 -5.06
C GLY A 24 29.87 7.65 -4.45
N ILE A 25 30.02 8.77 -3.76
CA ILE A 25 28.91 9.57 -3.24
C ILE A 25 28.93 10.91 -3.99
N PRO A 26 27.82 11.34 -4.60
CA PRO A 26 27.68 12.68 -5.16
C PRO A 26 27.81 13.77 -4.10
N ALA A 27 28.49 14.87 -4.40
CA ALA A 27 28.75 15.96 -3.45
C ALA A 27 27.50 16.62 -2.89
N TYR A 28 26.37 16.56 -3.59
CA TYR A 28 25.10 17.12 -3.11
C TYR A 28 24.54 16.42 -1.85
N TYR A 29 25.04 15.21 -1.51
CA TYR A 29 24.71 14.55 -0.25
C TYR A 29 25.40 15.17 0.96
N ASP A 30 26.48 15.93 0.79
CA ASP A 30 27.25 16.47 1.92
C ASP A 30 26.38 17.28 2.90
N PRO A 31 25.63 18.30 2.48
CA PRO A 31 24.78 19.04 3.40
C PRO A 31 23.64 18.21 3.99
N LEU A 32 23.15 17.20 3.28
CA LEU A 32 22.11 16.31 3.76
C LEU A 32 22.63 15.37 4.87
N LEU A 33 23.81 14.80 4.67
CA LEU A 33 24.47 13.94 5.66
C LEU A 33 24.91 14.76 6.89
N ASP A 34 25.40 16.00 6.70
CA ASP A 34 25.69 16.88 7.82
C ASP A 34 24.47 17.13 8.69
N ALA A 35 23.33 17.47 8.05
CA ALA A 35 22.09 17.72 8.75
C ALA A 35 21.57 16.47 9.48
N ALA A 36 21.64 15.30 8.83
CA ALA A 36 21.20 14.04 9.41
C ALA A 36 22.06 13.60 10.61
N LEU A 37 23.38 13.81 10.53
CA LEU A 37 24.35 13.35 11.52
C LEU A 37 24.67 14.38 12.61
N ALA A 38 24.19 15.61 12.49
CA ALA A 38 24.57 16.71 13.40
C ALA A 38 24.26 16.42 14.88
N GLU A 39 23.11 15.85 15.16
CA GLU A 39 22.65 15.54 16.52
C GLU A 39 22.53 14.02 16.77
N CYS A 40 23.07 13.19 15.87
CA CYS A 40 22.99 11.74 16.00
C CYS A 40 24.08 11.24 16.96
N PRO A 41 23.73 10.58 18.09
CA PRO A 41 24.71 10.06 19.05
C PRO A 41 25.70 9.04 18.45
N ARG A 42 25.32 8.39 17.36
CA ARG A 42 26.08 7.35 16.65
C ARG A 42 26.74 7.85 15.35
N ALA A 43 26.83 9.16 15.15
CA ALA A 43 27.32 9.75 13.89
C ALA A 43 28.65 9.14 13.44
N ASP A 44 29.60 8.87 14.36
CA ASP A 44 30.90 8.29 14.00
C ASP A 44 30.79 6.84 13.53
N SER A 45 29.91 6.03 14.14
CA SER A 45 29.65 4.66 13.70
C SER A 45 29.01 4.62 12.31
N LEU A 46 28.09 5.57 12.04
CA LEU A 46 27.46 5.71 10.72
C LEU A 46 28.45 6.19 9.65
N ARG A 47 29.32 7.15 9.99
CA ARG A 47 30.41 7.57 9.10
C ARG A 47 31.39 6.42 8.81
N GLN A 48 31.68 5.58 9.81
CA GLN A 48 32.49 4.39 9.63
C GLN A 48 31.80 3.38 8.71
N LEU A 49 30.52 3.08 8.95
CA LEU A 49 29.72 2.20 8.08
C LEU A 49 29.75 2.68 6.61
N LEU A 50 29.60 3.99 6.39
CA LEU A 50 29.62 4.57 5.04
C LEU A 50 30.99 4.39 4.37
N ARG A 51 32.11 4.55 5.11
CA ARG A 51 33.45 4.29 4.59
C ARG A 51 33.70 2.82 4.26
N GLU A 52 33.19 1.90 5.10
CA GLU A 52 33.31 0.44 4.92
C GLU A 52 32.42 -0.09 3.80
N THR A 53 31.35 0.62 3.44
CA THR A 53 30.44 0.23 2.35
C THR A 53 31.20 0.20 1.01
N PRO A 54 31.02 -0.87 0.19
CA PRO A 54 31.61 -0.94 -1.14
C PRO A 54 31.29 0.29 -1.98
N ARG A 55 32.26 0.77 -2.76
CA ARG A 55 32.11 2.02 -3.54
C ARG A 55 30.85 2.09 -4.38
N ALA A 56 30.45 0.96 -4.99
CA ALA A 56 29.24 0.88 -5.82
C ALA A 56 27.92 0.98 -5.03
N GLU A 57 27.97 0.77 -3.72
CA GLU A 57 26.80 0.78 -2.82
C GLU A 57 26.72 2.05 -1.95
N ARG A 58 27.77 2.89 -1.97
CA ARG A 58 27.89 4.05 -1.07
C ARG A 58 26.84 5.11 -1.29
N GLU A 59 26.44 5.36 -2.53
CA GLU A 59 25.36 6.31 -2.80
C GLU A 59 24.04 5.85 -2.18
N ALA A 60 23.71 4.57 -2.32
CA ALA A 60 22.50 3.99 -1.70
C ALA A 60 22.56 4.10 -0.16
N MET A 61 23.72 3.81 0.45
CA MET A 61 23.90 3.97 1.89
C MET A 61 23.78 5.44 2.32
N ALA A 62 24.41 6.35 1.59
CA ALA A 62 24.34 7.79 1.86
C ALA A 62 22.90 8.32 1.75
N TRP A 63 22.16 7.84 0.75
CA TRP A 63 20.76 8.21 0.55
C TRP A 63 19.88 7.77 1.72
N LEU A 64 20.00 6.52 2.18
CA LEU A 64 19.28 6.05 3.36
C LEU A 64 19.61 6.90 4.58
N MET A 65 20.88 7.12 4.88
CA MET A 65 21.31 7.93 6.04
C MET A 65 20.79 9.38 5.98
N ALA A 66 20.71 9.95 4.77
CA ALA A 66 20.24 11.32 4.57
C ALA A 66 18.73 11.47 4.85
N TRP A 67 17.94 10.43 4.61
CA TRP A 67 16.48 10.53 4.63
C TRP A 67 15.77 9.63 5.65
N MET A 68 16.47 8.69 6.28
CA MET A 68 15.85 7.85 7.31
C MET A 68 15.39 8.65 8.52
N PRO A 69 14.35 8.20 9.23
CA PRO A 69 13.88 8.82 10.46
C PRO A 69 14.99 8.95 11.51
N CYS A 70 15.00 10.03 12.29
CA CYS A 70 16.01 10.23 13.34
C CYS A 70 16.06 9.06 14.34
N GLY A 71 14.91 8.48 14.70
CA GLY A 71 14.87 7.31 15.58
C GLY A 71 15.60 6.10 14.98
N ASP A 72 15.50 5.89 13.67
CA ASP A 72 16.23 4.82 12.99
C ASP A 72 17.73 5.14 12.89
N LEU A 73 18.11 6.40 12.66
CA LEU A 73 19.51 6.84 12.73
C LEU A 73 20.14 6.52 14.10
N ASP A 74 19.37 6.69 15.17
CA ASP A 74 19.87 6.51 16.55
C ASP A 74 19.91 5.05 16.98
N THR A 75 19.00 4.19 16.49
CA THR A 75 18.78 2.86 17.08
C THR A 75 18.95 1.69 16.12
N MET A 76 18.80 1.89 14.81
CA MET A 76 18.82 0.80 13.84
C MET A 76 20.18 0.06 13.84
N ARG A 77 20.16 -1.26 13.83
CA ARG A 77 21.36 -2.09 13.74
C ARG A 77 22.12 -1.83 12.44
N LEU A 78 23.44 -1.66 12.55
CA LEU A 78 24.28 -1.34 11.39
C LEU A 78 24.42 -2.52 10.41
N ASP A 79 24.38 -3.74 10.91
CA ASP A 79 24.40 -4.95 10.09
C ASP A 79 23.12 -5.09 9.25
N LEU A 80 21.95 -4.73 9.82
CA LEU A 80 20.67 -4.70 9.09
C LEU A 80 20.71 -3.64 7.96
N LEU A 81 21.25 -2.46 8.25
CA LEU A 81 21.39 -1.41 7.24
C LEU A 81 22.35 -1.83 6.11
N ARG A 82 23.46 -2.49 6.46
CA ARG A 82 24.41 -3.04 5.49
C ARG A 82 23.76 -4.13 4.63
N GLU A 83 23.10 -5.09 5.25
CA GLU A 83 22.38 -6.16 4.55
C GLU A 83 21.36 -5.61 3.57
N ASN A 84 20.54 -4.65 4.02
CA ASN A 84 19.52 -4.01 3.19
C ASN A 84 20.14 -3.39 1.92
N VAL A 85 21.20 -2.60 2.05
CA VAL A 85 21.85 -1.94 0.91
C VAL A 85 22.48 -2.98 -0.03
N THR A 86 23.20 -3.96 0.53
CA THR A 86 23.87 -5.00 -0.27
C THR A 86 22.88 -5.79 -1.11
N TYR A 87 21.77 -6.26 -0.52
CA TYR A 87 20.78 -7.03 -1.28
C TYR A 87 19.96 -6.16 -2.26
N ALA A 88 19.68 -4.90 -1.93
CA ALA A 88 19.02 -3.98 -2.87
C ALA A 88 19.92 -3.72 -4.11
N CYS A 89 21.19 -3.42 -3.90
CA CYS A 89 22.16 -3.22 -4.99
C CYS A 89 22.40 -4.51 -5.78
N ARG A 90 22.44 -5.67 -5.10
CA ARG A 90 22.52 -6.98 -5.76
C ARG A 90 21.31 -7.23 -6.66
N ALA A 91 20.09 -6.98 -6.17
CA ALA A 91 18.89 -7.12 -6.99
C ALA A 91 18.94 -6.20 -8.21
N ARG A 92 19.36 -4.93 -8.03
CA ARG A 92 19.54 -3.98 -9.11
C ARG A 92 20.54 -4.48 -10.17
N ALA A 93 21.66 -5.06 -9.75
CA ALA A 93 22.66 -5.56 -10.67
C ALA A 93 22.26 -6.86 -11.37
N GLN A 94 21.43 -7.70 -10.74
CA GLN A 94 21.08 -9.03 -11.23
C GLN A 94 19.89 -9.02 -12.18
N PHE A 95 18.84 -8.27 -11.88
CA PHE A 95 17.57 -8.37 -12.62
C PHE A 95 17.48 -7.33 -13.75
N PRO A 96 17.15 -7.74 -14.99
CA PRO A 96 17.12 -6.83 -16.15
C PRO A 96 16.21 -5.61 -15.95
N TRP A 97 15.04 -5.80 -15.34
CA TRP A 97 14.11 -4.70 -15.06
C TRP A 97 14.63 -3.71 -14.04
N ALA A 98 15.42 -4.17 -13.07
CA ALA A 98 15.97 -3.32 -12.02
C ALA A 98 17.18 -2.50 -12.51
N GLN A 99 17.94 -3.01 -13.48
CA GLN A 99 19.07 -2.31 -14.09
C GLN A 99 18.66 -1.04 -14.85
N THR A 100 17.44 -1.02 -15.40
CA THR A 100 16.94 0.09 -16.21
C THR A 100 16.12 1.11 -15.41
N LEU A 101 15.93 0.88 -14.10
CA LEU A 101 15.18 1.81 -13.25
C LEU A 101 15.89 3.17 -13.15
N PRO A 102 15.14 4.28 -13.22
CA PRO A 102 15.66 5.59 -12.83
C PRO A 102 16.19 5.55 -11.40
N ASP A 103 17.32 6.23 -11.12
CA ASP A 103 17.91 6.25 -9.77
C ASP A 103 16.92 6.74 -8.71
N SER A 104 16.10 7.75 -9.04
CA SER A 104 15.07 8.25 -8.12
C SER A 104 14.02 7.21 -7.73
N ILE A 105 13.64 6.33 -8.66
CA ILE A 105 12.70 5.22 -8.42
C ILE A 105 13.40 4.12 -7.60
N PHE A 106 14.61 3.72 -7.98
CA PHE A 106 15.36 2.73 -7.22
C PHE A 106 15.57 3.18 -5.77
N LEU A 107 16.05 4.39 -5.56
CA LEU A 107 16.37 4.91 -4.23
C LEU A 107 15.14 5.05 -3.33
N ASN A 108 14.01 5.54 -3.86
CA ASN A 108 12.81 5.79 -3.04
C ASN A 108 11.87 4.59 -2.92
N GLU A 109 11.84 3.66 -3.91
CA GLU A 109 10.79 2.65 -4.01
C GLU A 109 11.30 1.21 -3.96
N VAL A 110 12.63 1.00 -4.08
CA VAL A 110 13.26 -0.33 -3.97
C VAL A 110 14.16 -0.41 -2.75
N LEU A 111 15.02 0.58 -2.56
CA LEU A 111 16.06 0.61 -1.53
C LEU A 111 15.54 0.67 -0.08
N PRO A 112 14.42 1.33 0.26
CA PRO A 112 13.96 1.46 1.64
C PRO A 112 13.83 0.12 2.35
N TYR A 113 14.23 0.09 3.63
CA TYR A 113 14.23 -1.07 4.50
C TYR A 113 12.89 -1.31 5.20
N ALA A 114 11.95 -0.42 5.04
CA ALA A 114 10.62 -0.48 5.62
C ALA A 114 9.56 0.00 4.62
N ALA A 115 8.36 -0.53 4.74
CA ALA A 115 7.21 -0.16 3.94
C ALA A 115 6.41 0.99 4.58
N VAL A 116 6.29 1.02 5.91
CA VAL A 116 5.59 2.06 6.69
C VAL A 116 6.34 2.35 8.01
N ASP A 117 5.80 1.97 9.16
CA ASP A 117 6.40 2.16 10.50
C ASP A 117 6.56 0.86 11.28
N GLU A 118 6.53 -0.28 10.59
CA GLU A 118 6.74 -1.60 11.17
C GLU A 118 8.10 -1.73 11.85
N VAL A 119 8.25 -2.68 12.76
CA VAL A 119 9.54 -2.99 13.40
C VAL A 119 10.58 -3.31 12.33
N ARG A 120 11.78 -2.72 12.48
CA ARG A 120 12.90 -2.93 11.55
C ARG A 120 13.51 -4.30 11.78
N ASP A 121 13.31 -5.23 10.84
CA ASP A 121 13.89 -6.57 10.88
C ASP A 121 14.71 -6.90 9.62
N ALA A 122 15.43 -8.01 9.64
CA ALA A 122 16.33 -8.43 8.57
C ALA A 122 15.59 -9.28 7.53
N TRP A 123 14.55 -8.74 6.92
CA TRP A 123 13.72 -9.45 5.95
C TRP A 123 14.37 -9.62 4.57
N ARG A 124 15.20 -8.65 4.14
CA ARG A 124 15.58 -8.53 2.72
C ARG A 124 16.37 -9.71 2.19
N GLY A 125 17.32 -10.21 2.95
CA GLY A 125 18.15 -11.37 2.55
C GLY A 125 17.31 -12.66 2.42
N ASP A 126 16.43 -12.91 3.40
CA ASP A 126 15.50 -14.04 3.39
C ASP A 126 14.51 -13.94 2.20
N PHE A 127 13.90 -12.77 2.01
CA PHE A 127 12.95 -12.56 0.91
C PHE A 127 13.63 -12.65 -0.46
N TYR A 128 14.85 -12.13 -0.59
CA TYR A 128 15.63 -12.33 -1.81
C TYR A 128 15.80 -13.83 -2.12
N ALA A 129 16.19 -14.63 -1.13
CA ALA A 129 16.35 -16.07 -1.31
C ALA A 129 15.02 -16.79 -1.68
N ARG A 130 13.89 -16.34 -1.11
CA ARG A 130 12.57 -16.90 -1.39
C ARG A 130 12.04 -16.52 -2.78
N PHE A 131 12.22 -15.26 -3.21
CA PHE A 131 11.55 -14.72 -4.40
C PHE A 131 12.43 -14.66 -5.64
N ALA A 132 13.76 -14.62 -5.54
CA ALA A 132 14.64 -14.64 -6.73
C ALA A 132 14.40 -15.85 -7.65
N PRO A 133 14.16 -17.08 -7.14
CA PRO A 133 13.82 -18.21 -8.00
C PRO A 133 12.49 -18.04 -8.75
N CYS A 134 11.50 -17.34 -8.16
CA CYS A 134 10.19 -17.15 -8.80
C CYS A 134 10.26 -16.26 -10.04
N VAL A 135 11.20 -15.32 -10.05
CA VAL A 135 11.34 -14.32 -11.11
C VAL A 135 12.46 -14.64 -12.10
N ALA A 136 13.17 -15.77 -11.92
CA ALA A 136 14.35 -16.09 -12.71
C ALA A 136 14.11 -16.20 -14.23
N SER A 137 12.89 -16.55 -14.65
CA SER A 137 12.48 -16.64 -16.05
C SER A 137 11.78 -15.39 -16.58
N CYS A 138 11.47 -14.42 -15.71
CA CYS A 138 10.77 -13.20 -16.11
C CYS A 138 11.69 -12.26 -16.90
N ARG A 139 11.11 -11.57 -17.87
CA ARG A 139 11.84 -10.64 -18.76
C ARG A 139 11.46 -9.19 -18.50
N THR A 140 10.24 -8.94 -18.04
CA THR A 140 9.71 -7.62 -17.77
C THR A 140 9.44 -7.43 -16.28
N LEU A 141 9.39 -6.19 -15.83
CA LEU A 141 9.05 -5.84 -14.47
C LEU A 141 7.63 -6.31 -14.12
N ARG A 142 6.67 -6.15 -15.02
CA ARG A 142 5.29 -6.61 -14.84
C ARG A 142 5.21 -8.12 -14.61
N GLU A 143 5.88 -8.93 -15.47
CA GLU A 143 5.93 -10.38 -15.29
C GLU A 143 6.53 -10.78 -13.93
N ALA A 144 7.62 -10.11 -13.53
CA ALA A 144 8.26 -10.38 -12.25
C ALA A 144 7.36 -10.00 -11.05
N ALA A 145 6.69 -8.86 -11.13
CA ALA A 145 5.76 -8.42 -10.10
C ALA A 145 4.57 -9.40 -9.96
N GLU A 146 4.01 -9.85 -11.08
CA GLU A 146 2.95 -10.86 -11.09
C GLU A 146 3.41 -12.19 -10.50
N ALA A 147 4.62 -12.65 -10.84
CA ALA A 147 5.17 -13.89 -10.31
C ALA A 147 5.39 -13.85 -8.78
N VAL A 148 5.90 -12.73 -8.26
CA VAL A 148 6.02 -12.50 -6.80
C VAL A 148 4.65 -12.53 -6.15
N ASN A 149 3.70 -11.74 -6.64
CA ASN A 149 2.40 -11.60 -6.02
C ASN A 149 1.58 -12.90 -6.03
N ARG A 150 1.64 -13.69 -7.12
CA ARG A 150 0.98 -15.01 -7.17
C ARG A 150 1.58 -16.03 -6.22
N SER A 151 2.86 -15.91 -5.89
CA SER A 151 3.57 -16.89 -5.06
C SER A 151 3.68 -16.50 -3.59
N ILE A 152 3.33 -15.27 -3.20
CA ILE A 152 3.62 -14.77 -1.86
C ILE A 152 2.93 -15.57 -0.76
N VAL A 153 1.64 -15.87 -0.91
CA VAL A 153 0.86 -16.61 0.10
C VAL A 153 1.53 -17.94 0.45
N GLU A 154 1.88 -18.71 -0.57
CA GLU A 154 2.56 -20.00 -0.39
C GLU A 154 3.94 -19.85 0.24
N ARG A 155 4.70 -18.83 -0.18
CA ARG A 155 6.09 -18.67 0.23
C ARG A 155 6.29 -18.12 1.62
N VAL A 156 5.38 -17.31 2.12
CA VAL A 156 5.48 -16.74 3.48
C VAL A 156 4.53 -17.40 4.47
N GLY A 157 3.47 -18.08 4.00
CA GLY A 157 2.52 -18.81 4.86
C GLY A 157 1.74 -17.92 5.80
N VAL A 158 1.36 -16.71 5.36
CA VAL A 158 0.64 -15.72 6.18
C VAL A 158 -0.73 -15.44 5.56
N GLU A 159 -1.77 -15.45 6.39
CA GLU A 159 -3.15 -15.20 5.99
C GLU A 159 -3.73 -14.01 6.76
N TYR A 160 -4.75 -13.37 6.17
CA TYR A 160 -5.49 -12.32 6.87
C TYR A 160 -6.20 -12.88 8.10
N ASN A 161 -5.99 -12.24 9.26
CA ASN A 161 -6.69 -12.63 10.47
C ASN A 161 -6.83 -11.45 11.43
N THR A 162 -8.00 -11.27 12.02
CA THR A 162 -8.27 -10.24 13.01
C THR A 162 -7.64 -10.51 14.38
N LEU A 163 -7.19 -11.76 14.64
CA LEU A 163 -6.53 -12.18 15.90
C LEU A 163 -5.02 -11.89 15.93
N ARG A 164 -4.46 -11.23 14.88
CA ARG A 164 -3.06 -10.78 14.88
C ARG A 164 -2.76 -9.87 16.09
N GLU A 165 -1.51 -9.88 16.55
CA GLU A 165 -1.09 -9.12 17.75
C GLU A 165 -1.19 -7.60 17.56
N LYS A 166 -0.87 -7.08 16.37
CA LYS A 166 -0.95 -5.64 16.04
C LYS A 166 -1.21 -5.39 14.56
N THR A 167 -1.53 -4.15 14.20
CA THR A 167 -1.88 -3.78 12.82
C THR A 167 -0.66 -3.78 11.89
N ASN A 168 0.43 -3.08 12.27
CA ASN A 168 1.64 -2.86 11.48
C ASN A 168 2.73 -3.90 11.79
N GLN A 169 2.39 -5.18 11.68
CA GLN A 169 3.37 -6.24 11.88
C GLN A 169 4.47 -6.20 10.82
N SER A 170 5.73 -6.40 11.25
CA SER A 170 6.85 -6.63 10.36
C SER A 170 6.77 -8.00 9.69
N PRO A 171 7.57 -8.27 8.63
CA PRO A 171 7.65 -9.58 8.02
C PRO A 171 7.91 -10.72 9.02
N ALA A 172 8.88 -10.55 9.92
CA ALA A 172 9.19 -11.56 10.93
C ALA A 172 8.04 -11.80 11.91
N GLU A 173 7.34 -10.74 12.35
CA GLU A 173 6.17 -10.85 13.24
C GLU A 173 5.01 -11.57 12.55
N SER A 174 4.72 -11.22 11.29
CA SER A 174 3.65 -11.82 10.51
C SER A 174 3.90 -13.29 10.21
N MET A 175 5.11 -13.66 9.78
CA MET A 175 5.48 -15.05 9.50
C MET A 175 5.51 -15.90 10.76
N ARG A 176 5.95 -15.36 11.91
CA ARG A 176 5.90 -16.07 13.20
C ARG A 176 4.48 -16.43 13.62
N GLN A 177 3.53 -15.55 13.37
CA GLN A 177 2.13 -15.72 13.74
C GLN A 177 1.31 -16.44 12.68
N HIS A 178 1.81 -16.56 11.45
CA HIS A 178 1.06 -17.01 10.27
C HIS A 178 -0.21 -16.19 10.01
N MET A 179 -0.27 -14.97 10.51
CA MET A 179 -1.42 -14.08 10.36
C MET A 179 -1.01 -12.60 10.36
N ALA A 180 -1.77 -11.79 9.64
CA ALA A 180 -1.58 -10.34 9.60
C ALA A 180 -2.90 -9.60 9.31
N SER A 181 -2.89 -8.28 9.47
CA SER A 181 -3.92 -7.35 8.95
C SER A 181 -3.69 -7.05 7.47
N CYS A 182 -4.58 -6.28 6.83
CA CYS A 182 -4.32 -5.71 5.51
C CYS A 182 -3.02 -4.90 5.47
N THR A 183 -2.69 -4.19 6.55
CA THR A 183 -1.41 -3.46 6.69
C THR A 183 -0.22 -4.41 6.69
N GLY A 184 -0.20 -5.44 7.54
CA GLY A 184 0.90 -6.41 7.59
C GLY A 184 1.05 -7.22 6.30
N LEU A 185 -0.06 -7.58 5.65
CA LEU A 185 -0.05 -8.23 4.33
C LEU A 185 0.54 -7.32 3.24
N SER A 186 0.20 -6.02 3.27
CA SER A 186 0.78 -5.03 2.34
C SER A 186 2.27 -4.82 2.58
N VAL A 187 2.72 -4.79 3.85
CA VAL A 187 4.15 -4.75 4.20
C VAL A 187 4.89 -5.94 3.61
N LEU A 188 4.37 -7.17 3.80
CA LEU A 188 4.95 -8.39 3.24
C LEU A 188 5.09 -8.32 1.71
N LEU A 189 4.06 -7.83 1.01
CA LEU A 189 4.08 -7.75 -0.44
C LEU A 189 5.05 -6.67 -0.95
N VAL A 190 5.08 -5.48 -0.33
CA VAL A 190 6.04 -4.42 -0.67
C VAL A 190 7.46 -4.92 -0.50
N ASP A 191 7.77 -5.60 0.62
CA ASP A 191 9.10 -6.08 0.91
C ASP A 191 9.52 -7.25 -0.01
N ALA A 192 8.58 -8.15 -0.35
CA ALA A 192 8.82 -9.23 -1.31
C ALA A 192 9.17 -8.66 -2.71
N LEU A 193 8.41 -7.69 -3.19
CA LEU A 193 8.66 -7.01 -4.46
C LEU A 193 10.02 -6.29 -4.45
N ARG A 194 10.28 -5.49 -3.41
CA ARG A 194 11.55 -4.77 -3.25
C ARG A 194 12.77 -5.70 -3.17
N SER A 195 12.60 -6.90 -2.61
CA SER A 195 13.69 -7.88 -2.47
C SER A 195 14.30 -8.31 -3.81
N VAL A 196 13.51 -8.30 -4.87
CA VAL A 196 13.92 -8.66 -6.23
C VAL A 196 13.98 -7.45 -7.19
N GLY A 197 14.15 -6.26 -6.62
CA GLY A 197 14.38 -5.04 -7.40
C GLY A 197 13.15 -4.47 -8.09
N ILE A 198 11.95 -4.79 -7.62
CA ILE A 198 10.69 -4.26 -8.14
C ILE A 198 10.27 -3.06 -7.28
N PRO A 199 10.07 -1.86 -7.88
CA PRO A 199 9.62 -0.70 -7.15
C PRO A 199 8.19 -0.89 -6.64
N ALA A 200 8.03 -0.78 -5.33
CA ALA A 200 6.74 -0.93 -4.67
C ALA A 200 6.61 0.02 -3.48
N ARG A 201 5.38 0.44 -3.19
CA ARG A 201 5.09 1.29 -2.03
C ARG A 201 3.78 0.91 -1.36
N PHE A 202 3.71 1.21 -0.09
CA PHE A 202 2.52 1.04 0.72
C PHE A 202 1.52 2.16 0.44
N VAL A 203 0.25 1.81 0.31
CA VAL A 203 -0.85 2.75 0.09
C VAL A 203 -1.99 2.42 1.05
N GLY A 204 -2.76 3.43 1.44
CA GLY A 204 -3.94 3.21 2.26
C GLY A 204 -4.81 4.44 2.43
N THR A 205 -5.96 4.22 3.03
CA THR A 205 -6.88 5.24 3.51
C THR A 205 -7.16 5.05 5.00
N PRO A 206 -7.20 6.12 5.81
CA PRO A 206 -7.55 6.02 7.23
C PRO A 206 -8.97 5.51 7.46
N ALA A 207 -9.91 5.96 6.64
CA ALA A 207 -11.28 5.48 6.62
C ALA A 207 -11.85 5.56 5.20
N TRP A 208 -12.73 4.64 4.86
CA TRP A 208 -13.56 4.78 3.67
C TRP A 208 -14.53 5.97 3.84
N HIS A 209 -15.04 6.48 2.73
CA HIS A 209 -15.99 7.62 2.69
C HIS A 209 -17.25 7.45 3.58
N ASP A 210 -17.54 6.23 4.00
CA ASP A 210 -18.71 5.83 4.82
C ASP A 210 -18.32 5.38 6.24
N ASP A 211 -17.09 5.66 6.68
CA ASP A 211 -16.53 5.39 8.02
C ASP A 211 -16.52 3.90 8.43
N ARG A 212 -16.63 2.96 7.50
CA ARG A 212 -16.59 1.51 7.83
C ARG A 212 -15.19 0.95 8.10
N GLY A 213 -14.19 1.80 8.23
CA GLY A 213 -12.82 1.45 8.62
C GLY A 213 -11.78 1.80 7.56
N ASN A 214 -10.54 1.47 7.88
CA ASN A 214 -9.36 1.70 7.04
C ASN A 214 -9.09 0.52 6.11
N HIS A 215 -8.30 0.77 5.06
CA HIS A 215 -7.71 -0.28 4.25
C HIS A 215 -6.30 0.09 3.79
N SER A 216 -5.49 -0.95 3.55
CA SER A 216 -4.12 -0.81 3.06
C SER A 216 -3.85 -1.82 1.95
N TRP A 217 -3.10 -1.38 0.95
CA TRP A 217 -2.72 -2.18 -0.22
C TRP A 217 -1.35 -1.78 -0.75
N THR A 218 -0.96 -2.30 -1.90
CA THR A 218 0.35 -2.08 -2.50
C THR A 218 0.22 -1.43 -3.87
N GLU A 219 1.11 -0.51 -4.19
CA GLU A 219 1.34 -0.03 -5.55
C GLU A 219 2.71 -0.50 -6.05
N VAL A 220 2.74 -0.85 -7.34
CA VAL A 220 3.92 -1.30 -8.07
C VAL A 220 4.14 -0.38 -9.25
N TRP A 221 5.38 0.07 -9.47
CA TRP A 221 5.70 0.95 -10.58
C TRP A 221 6.26 0.15 -11.76
N PHE A 222 5.59 0.18 -12.90
CA PHE A 222 6.09 -0.34 -14.17
C PHE A 222 5.49 0.47 -15.35
N ASP A 223 6.07 0.38 -16.52
CA ASP A 223 5.65 1.10 -17.74
C ASP A 223 5.54 2.63 -17.55
N GLY A 224 6.25 3.19 -16.55
CA GLY A 224 6.24 4.63 -16.25
C GLY A 224 5.13 5.08 -15.31
N GLU A 225 4.30 4.17 -14.81
CA GLU A 225 3.10 4.46 -14.01
C GLU A 225 3.01 3.59 -12.76
N TRP A 226 2.16 4.01 -11.82
CA TRP A 226 1.82 3.25 -10.63
C TRP A 226 0.57 2.40 -10.88
N HIS A 227 0.66 1.11 -10.58
CA HIS A 227 -0.42 0.13 -10.65
C HIS A 227 -0.70 -0.41 -9.25
N PHE A 228 -1.96 -0.49 -8.86
CA PHE A 228 -2.31 -1.05 -7.56
C PHE A 228 -2.59 -2.55 -7.63
N THR A 229 -2.33 -3.23 -6.52
CA THR A 229 -2.62 -4.65 -6.32
C THR A 229 -2.75 -4.93 -4.83
N GLU A 230 -3.22 -6.12 -4.48
CA GLU A 230 -3.33 -6.59 -3.11
C GLU A 230 -2.50 -7.85 -2.89
N TYR A 231 -2.33 -8.23 -1.63
CA TYR A 231 -1.62 -9.45 -1.25
C TYR A 231 -2.22 -10.71 -1.88
N TYR A 232 -3.55 -10.80 -1.91
CA TYR A 232 -4.28 -11.84 -2.67
C TYR A 232 -4.47 -11.36 -4.11
N PHE A 233 -3.65 -11.89 -5.01
CA PHE A 233 -3.55 -11.38 -6.37
C PHE A 233 -4.80 -11.64 -7.20
N SER A 234 -5.50 -10.58 -7.57
CA SER A 234 -6.63 -10.58 -8.53
C SER A 234 -6.30 -9.88 -9.86
N GLY A 235 -5.06 -9.40 -10.01
CA GLY A 235 -4.59 -8.61 -11.14
C GLY A 235 -4.05 -7.26 -10.70
N PHE A 236 -3.42 -6.55 -11.64
CA PHE A 236 -3.09 -5.14 -11.46
C PHE A 236 -4.29 -4.29 -11.85
N ASP A 237 -4.49 -3.18 -11.13
CA ASP A 237 -5.57 -2.20 -11.33
C ASP A 237 -6.97 -2.82 -11.20
N ARG A 238 -7.06 -3.90 -10.44
CA ARG A 238 -8.29 -4.58 -10.07
C ARG A 238 -8.31 -4.82 -8.57
N ALA A 239 -9.34 -4.36 -7.91
CA ALA A 239 -9.57 -4.60 -6.49
C ALA A 239 -11.04 -4.39 -6.14
N TRP A 240 -11.52 -5.12 -5.14
CA TRP A 240 -12.88 -5.01 -4.60
C TRP A 240 -13.20 -3.60 -4.08
N PHE A 241 -12.17 -2.87 -3.62
CA PHE A 241 -12.31 -1.53 -3.04
C PHE A 241 -12.33 -0.39 -4.06
N LEU A 242 -12.20 -0.65 -5.35
CA LEU A 242 -12.03 0.40 -6.36
C LEU A 242 -13.21 1.38 -6.40
N ALA A 243 -14.43 0.89 -6.19
CA ALA A 243 -15.61 1.74 -6.12
C ALA A 243 -15.55 2.72 -4.93
N ASP A 244 -15.08 2.25 -3.77
CA ASP A 244 -14.91 3.07 -2.56
C ASP A 244 -13.77 4.06 -2.71
N ALA A 245 -12.66 3.63 -3.29
CA ALA A 245 -11.53 4.50 -3.64
C ALA A 245 -11.97 5.64 -4.58
N GLY A 246 -12.92 5.38 -5.48
CA GLY A 246 -13.54 6.39 -6.33
C GLY A 246 -14.37 7.43 -5.59
N ARG A 247 -14.82 7.12 -4.38
CA ARG A 247 -15.61 8.02 -3.49
C ARG A 247 -14.74 8.73 -2.44
N ALA A 248 -13.46 8.43 -2.36
CA ALA A 248 -12.53 9.08 -1.45
C ALA A 248 -12.50 10.60 -1.66
N THR A 249 -12.30 11.38 -0.60
CA THR A 249 -12.39 12.85 -0.63
C THR A 249 -11.02 13.48 -0.70
N VAL A 250 -10.75 14.22 -1.79
CA VAL A 250 -9.48 14.95 -1.97
C VAL A 250 -9.32 16.03 -0.89
N GLY A 251 -8.16 16.06 -0.23
CA GLY A 251 -7.83 17.04 0.79
C GLY A 251 -8.45 16.79 2.17
N GLU A 252 -9.30 15.81 2.32
CA GLU A 252 -9.88 15.41 3.60
C GLU A 252 -9.11 14.25 4.20
N ARG A 253 -8.24 14.55 5.16
CA ARG A 253 -7.26 13.59 5.68
C ARG A 253 -7.84 12.26 6.15
N ALA A 254 -9.04 12.27 6.70
CA ALA A 254 -9.70 11.05 7.19
C ALA A 254 -10.13 10.11 6.06
N HIS A 255 -10.52 10.66 4.91
CA HIS A 255 -11.11 9.91 3.78
C HIS A 255 -10.28 9.99 2.49
N ALA A 256 -9.06 10.56 2.57
CA ALA A 256 -8.14 10.62 1.45
C ALA A 256 -7.27 9.36 1.36
N ILE A 257 -6.73 9.11 0.19
CA ILE A 257 -5.81 8.00 -0.07
C ILE A 257 -4.40 8.54 -0.11
N TYR A 258 -3.51 7.91 0.64
CA TYR A 258 -2.10 8.26 0.74
C TYR A 258 -1.20 7.10 0.30
N ALA A 259 -0.12 7.43 -0.40
CA ALA A 259 1.00 6.53 -0.66
C ALA A 259 2.19 6.93 0.21
N VAL A 260 2.91 5.95 0.75
CA VAL A 260 4.13 6.19 1.53
C VAL A 260 5.26 6.61 0.61
N SER A 261 6.11 7.52 1.08
CA SER A 261 7.38 7.90 0.49
C SER A 261 8.47 7.83 1.57
N PHE A 262 9.62 7.25 1.25
CA PHE A 262 10.75 7.28 2.18
C PHE A 262 11.34 8.68 2.24
N ARG A 263 11.48 9.34 1.09
CA ARG A 263 11.90 10.73 1.01
C ARG A 263 10.81 11.68 1.51
N PRO A 264 11.16 12.74 2.24
CA PRO A 264 10.22 13.77 2.67
C PRO A 264 9.45 14.41 1.51
N THR A 265 8.13 14.52 1.67
CA THR A 265 7.20 15.10 0.69
C THR A 265 6.62 16.44 1.16
N GLY A 266 6.82 16.79 2.43
CA GLY A 266 6.14 17.90 3.09
C GLY A 266 4.81 17.53 3.73
N ASP A 267 4.36 16.29 3.54
CA ASP A 267 3.18 15.70 4.15
C ASP A 267 3.51 14.33 4.77
N TRP A 268 2.59 13.74 5.52
CA TRP A 268 2.79 12.46 6.20
C TRP A 268 1.64 11.50 5.96
N PHE A 269 1.95 10.21 5.98
CA PHE A 269 0.97 9.14 5.90
C PHE A 269 0.15 9.08 7.21
N PRO A 270 -1.20 9.05 7.15
CA PRO A 270 -2.03 8.99 8.35
C PRO A 270 -2.07 7.57 8.92
N LEU A 271 -1.39 7.36 10.05
CA LEU A 271 -1.33 6.08 10.75
C LEU A 271 -2.55 5.94 11.69
N VAL A 272 -3.51 5.08 11.35
CA VAL A 272 -4.71 4.86 12.18
C VAL A 272 -4.42 4.16 13.51
N TRP A 273 -3.29 3.42 13.58
CA TRP A 273 -2.82 2.74 14.79
C TRP A 273 -1.89 3.60 15.66
N ASN A 274 -1.56 4.80 15.20
CA ASN A 274 -0.71 5.77 15.89
C ASN A 274 -1.11 7.20 15.50
N GLU A 275 -2.32 7.58 15.91
CA GLU A 275 -2.91 8.86 15.58
C GLU A 275 -2.01 10.04 15.97
N GLY A 276 -1.92 11.03 15.10
CA GLY A 276 -1.09 12.22 15.28
C GLY A 276 0.40 12.02 14.97
N SER A 277 0.86 10.79 14.72
CA SER A 277 2.23 10.53 14.28
C SER A 277 2.51 11.17 12.92
N ARG A 278 3.72 11.71 12.78
CA ARG A 278 4.26 12.27 11.52
C ARG A 278 5.58 11.60 11.14
N SER A 279 5.77 10.36 11.59
CA SER A 279 7.03 9.62 11.39
C SER A 279 7.20 9.06 9.99
N VAL A 280 6.10 8.88 9.24
CA VAL A 280 6.10 8.32 7.89
C VAL A 280 5.70 9.40 6.89
N ASN A 281 6.56 9.68 5.92
CA ASN A 281 6.22 10.62 4.87
C ASN A 281 5.18 10.01 3.92
N GLY A 282 4.25 10.85 3.43
CA GLY A 282 3.18 10.43 2.53
C GLY A 282 2.94 11.43 1.42
N VAL A 283 2.30 10.98 0.38
CA VAL A 283 1.77 11.80 -0.70
C VAL A 283 0.32 11.43 -0.94
N GLU A 284 -0.55 12.43 -1.00
CA GLU A 284 -1.95 12.19 -1.33
C GLU A 284 -2.11 11.79 -2.79
N VAL A 285 -2.75 10.65 -3.03
CA VAL A 285 -2.99 10.07 -4.36
C VAL A 285 -4.48 9.90 -4.69
N THR A 286 -5.36 10.47 -3.88
CA THR A 286 -6.83 10.35 -3.97
C THR A 286 -7.35 10.64 -5.37
N ARG A 287 -6.89 11.74 -5.99
CA ARG A 287 -7.36 12.16 -7.32
C ARG A 287 -7.12 11.06 -8.36
N ARG A 288 -5.96 10.41 -8.33
CA ARG A 288 -5.63 9.33 -9.27
C ARG A 288 -6.61 8.14 -9.14
N TYR A 289 -6.95 7.73 -7.91
CA TYR A 289 -7.92 6.65 -7.68
C TYR A 289 -9.33 7.02 -8.13
N ARG A 290 -9.74 8.26 -7.90
CA ARG A 290 -11.04 8.76 -8.37
C ARG A 290 -11.13 8.77 -9.90
N ASP A 291 -10.10 9.28 -10.56
CA ASP A 291 -10.04 9.35 -12.02
C ASP A 291 -10.03 7.94 -12.63
N PHE A 292 -9.24 7.03 -12.04
CA PHE A 292 -9.17 5.63 -12.45
C PHE A 292 -10.52 4.92 -12.27
N SER A 293 -11.14 5.04 -11.10
CA SER A 293 -12.46 4.45 -10.81
C SER A 293 -13.53 4.95 -11.78
N ALA A 294 -13.55 6.26 -12.04
CA ALA A 294 -14.49 6.86 -12.99
C ALA A 294 -14.28 6.36 -14.43
N ALA A 295 -13.02 6.20 -14.86
CA ALA A 295 -12.70 5.67 -16.19
C ALA A 295 -13.09 4.18 -16.29
N ASN A 296 -12.79 3.39 -15.27
CA ASN A 296 -13.17 1.99 -15.18
C ASN A 296 -14.70 1.81 -15.24
N THR A 297 -15.45 2.57 -14.43
CA THR A 297 -16.92 2.55 -14.43
C THR A 297 -17.49 2.85 -15.83
N ARG A 298 -16.98 3.89 -16.50
CA ARG A 298 -17.43 4.21 -17.87
C ARG A 298 -17.13 3.08 -18.86
N SER A 299 -15.95 2.44 -18.74
CA SER A 299 -15.56 1.32 -19.59
C SER A 299 -16.45 0.10 -19.40
N LEU A 300 -16.75 -0.25 -18.14
CA LEU A 300 -17.62 -1.38 -17.80
C LEU A 300 -19.05 -1.17 -18.34
N LEU A 301 -19.59 0.03 -18.18
CA LEU A 301 -20.92 0.37 -18.68
C LEU A 301 -20.98 0.38 -20.22
N ALA A 302 -19.93 0.92 -20.89
CA ALA A 302 -19.86 0.94 -22.34
C ALA A 302 -19.70 -0.46 -22.96
N GLY A 303 -19.06 -1.38 -22.24
CA GLY A 303 -18.94 -2.80 -22.64
C GLY A 303 -20.27 -3.54 -22.65
N GLY A 304 -21.27 -3.05 -21.91
CA GLY A 304 -22.61 -3.63 -21.85
C GLY A 304 -22.70 -4.97 -21.09
N GLU A 305 -21.61 -5.42 -20.50
CA GLU A 305 -21.54 -6.67 -19.74
C GLU A 305 -21.85 -6.50 -18.25
N TYR A 306 -21.96 -5.25 -17.78
CA TYR A 306 -22.20 -4.90 -16.38
C TYR A 306 -23.50 -4.11 -16.22
N VAL A 307 -24.15 -4.30 -15.08
CA VAL A 307 -25.35 -3.53 -14.70
C VAL A 307 -25.23 -3.01 -13.26
N PRO A 308 -25.86 -1.87 -12.93
CA PRO A 308 -25.95 -1.41 -11.56
C PRO A 308 -26.78 -2.37 -10.71
N VAL A 309 -26.25 -2.73 -9.53
CA VAL A 309 -26.96 -3.50 -8.53
C VAL A 309 -26.96 -2.71 -7.23
N ARG A 310 -28.15 -2.41 -6.72
CA ARG A 310 -28.36 -1.68 -5.46
C ARG A 310 -28.73 -2.66 -4.37
N PHE A 311 -28.06 -2.59 -3.22
CA PHE A 311 -28.38 -3.39 -2.05
C PHE A 311 -28.85 -2.49 -0.91
N THR A 312 -30.00 -2.84 -0.32
CA THR A 312 -30.56 -2.11 0.82
C THR A 312 -30.88 -3.08 1.95
N VAL A 313 -30.55 -2.71 3.18
CA VAL A 313 -30.92 -3.48 4.37
C VAL A 313 -32.03 -2.76 5.13
N TYR A 314 -33.07 -3.49 5.48
CA TYR A 314 -34.17 -3.03 6.32
C TYR A 314 -34.18 -3.76 7.66
N ARG A 315 -34.83 -3.15 8.69
CA ARG A 315 -34.99 -3.82 9.99
C ARG A 315 -35.77 -5.13 9.86
N THR A 316 -36.91 -5.03 9.16
CA THR A 316 -37.85 -6.14 8.93
C THR A 316 -38.43 -6.07 7.52
N ALA A 317 -39.06 -7.14 7.07
CA ALA A 317 -39.78 -7.13 5.78
C ALA A 317 -40.93 -6.10 5.71
N SER A 318 -41.57 -5.79 6.83
CA SER A 318 -42.61 -4.78 6.89
C SER A 318 -42.10 -3.33 6.77
N ASP A 319 -40.81 -3.11 6.96
CA ASP A 319 -40.17 -1.80 6.83
C ASP A 319 -39.69 -1.50 5.39
N GLU A 320 -39.77 -2.48 4.48
CA GLU A 320 -39.31 -2.36 3.10
C GLU A 320 -39.94 -1.15 2.38
N GLY A 321 -39.10 -0.42 1.63
CA GLY A 321 -39.47 0.78 0.90
C GLY A 321 -39.63 2.05 1.75
N THR A 322 -39.44 1.98 3.06
CA THR A 322 -39.47 3.14 3.95
C THR A 322 -38.10 3.66 4.31
N SER A 323 -37.85 4.97 4.32
CA SER A 323 -36.60 5.55 4.78
C SER A 323 -36.30 5.20 6.24
N ALA A 324 -37.32 5.25 7.10
CA ALA A 324 -37.20 4.97 8.54
C ALA A 324 -36.84 3.51 8.84
N GLY A 325 -37.17 2.58 7.95
CA GLY A 325 -36.86 1.15 8.09
C GLY A 325 -35.46 0.76 7.66
N ARG A 326 -34.75 1.62 6.91
CA ARG A 326 -33.39 1.31 6.44
C ARG A 326 -32.40 1.19 7.59
N VAL A 327 -31.40 0.33 7.41
CA VAL A 327 -30.31 0.12 8.37
C VAL A 327 -28.98 0.28 7.65
N ALA A 328 -28.09 1.07 8.24
CA ALA A 328 -26.71 1.17 7.79
C ALA A 328 -25.92 -0.06 8.26
N ALA A 329 -25.74 -1.02 7.37
CA ALA A 329 -24.99 -2.26 7.60
C ALA A 329 -23.76 -2.32 6.70
N ASN A 330 -22.65 -2.82 7.21
CA ASN A 330 -21.47 -3.14 6.39
C ASN A 330 -21.77 -4.40 5.58
N VAL A 331 -21.46 -4.37 4.29
CA VAL A 331 -21.79 -5.45 3.35
C VAL A 331 -20.55 -5.78 2.53
N ASP A 332 -20.22 -7.06 2.45
CA ASP A 332 -19.23 -7.60 1.52
C ASP A 332 -19.95 -8.34 0.39
N VAL A 333 -19.44 -8.21 -0.83
CA VAL A 333 -20.02 -8.84 -2.02
C VAL A 333 -19.03 -9.84 -2.61
N PHE A 334 -19.51 -11.06 -2.84
CA PHE A 334 -18.68 -12.17 -3.33
C PHE A 334 -19.23 -12.77 -4.62
N ARG A 335 -18.30 -13.21 -5.49
CA ARG A 335 -18.56 -14.13 -6.59
C ARG A 335 -17.84 -15.45 -6.29
N GLY A 336 -18.57 -16.45 -5.83
CA GLY A 336 -17.95 -17.66 -5.28
C GLY A 336 -17.14 -17.36 -4.01
N ALA A 337 -15.83 -17.59 -4.05
CA ALA A 337 -14.91 -17.27 -2.95
C ALA A 337 -14.24 -15.90 -3.09
N GLU A 338 -14.30 -15.26 -4.26
CA GLU A 338 -13.66 -13.98 -4.54
C GLU A 338 -14.54 -12.83 -4.04
N GLN A 339 -13.97 -11.92 -3.23
CA GLN A 339 -14.61 -10.66 -2.90
C GLN A 339 -14.49 -9.70 -4.09
N VAL A 340 -15.63 -9.24 -4.60
CA VAL A 340 -15.70 -8.36 -5.78
C VAL A 340 -16.15 -6.95 -5.46
N GLY A 341 -16.58 -6.70 -4.22
CA GLY A 341 -16.99 -5.39 -3.75
C GLY A 341 -17.32 -5.40 -2.27
N GLY A 342 -17.66 -4.24 -1.77
CA GLY A 342 -18.15 -4.04 -0.42
C GLY A 342 -18.57 -2.60 -0.21
N GLY A 343 -19.28 -2.31 0.88
CA GLY A 343 -19.74 -0.97 1.20
C GLY A 343 -20.62 -0.95 2.43
N ARG A 344 -21.23 0.19 2.63
CA ARG A 344 -22.19 0.38 3.71
C ARG A 344 -23.55 0.80 3.14
N THR A 345 -24.61 0.12 3.55
CA THR A 345 -25.97 0.49 3.15
C THR A 345 -26.41 1.79 3.82
N ALA A 346 -27.32 2.52 3.16
CA ALA A 346 -27.85 3.77 3.70
C ALA A 346 -28.77 3.52 4.90
N GLY A 347 -28.60 4.33 5.95
CA GLY A 347 -29.43 4.32 7.14
C GLY A 347 -30.66 5.22 7.03
N PRO A 348 -31.46 5.35 8.11
CA PRO A 348 -32.76 6.03 8.09
C PRO A 348 -32.68 7.56 7.92
N ARG A 349 -31.49 8.16 8.14
CA ARG A 349 -31.26 9.61 8.04
C ARG A 349 -30.67 10.07 6.72
N GLN A 350 -30.30 9.15 5.84
CA GLN A 350 -29.71 9.45 4.55
C GLN A 350 -30.79 9.63 3.48
N ASP A 351 -30.48 10.38 2.41
CA ASP A 351 -31.41 10.59 1.30
C ASP A 351 -31.84 9.25 0.67
N LEU A 352 -33.04 9.21 0.10
CA LEU A 352 -33.53 8.01 -0.59
C LEU A 352 -32.69 7.64 -1.81
N ASN A 353 -32.03 8.62 -2.43
CA ASN A 353 -31.13 8.40 -3.53
C ASN A 353 -29.76 7.87 -3.09
N ASP A 354 -29.42 8.07 -1.81
CA ASP A 354 -28.21 7.46 -1.23
C ASP A 354 -28.43 5.95 -1.09
N GLY A 355 -27.51 5.18 -1.56
CA GLY A 355 -27.61 3.73 -1.49
C GLY A 355 -26.27 3.07 -1.78
N PHE A 356 -26.09 1.87 -1.26
CA PHE A 356 -24.99 1.04 -1.65
C PHE A 356 -25.27 0.44 -3.04
N GLU A 357 -24.53 0.91 -4.03
CA GLU A 357 -24.65 0.48 -5.42
C GLU A 357 -23.28 0.14 -5.99
N LEU A 358 -23.20 -0.95 -6.73
CA LEU A 358 -21.99 -1.37 -7.43
C LEU A 358 -22.34 -1.95 -8.81
N LEU A 359 -21.38 -1.98 -9.72
CA LEU A 359 -21.53 -2.62 -11.01
C LEU A 359 -21.17 -4.10 -10.88
N LEU A 360 -22.09 -4.97 -11.27
CA LEU A 360 -21.88 -6.41 -11.32
C LEU A 360 -22.02 -6.94 -12.76
N GLU A 361 -21.21 -7.94 -13.09
CA GLU A 361 -21.26 -8.59 -14.39
C GLU A 361 -22.57 -9.36 -14.55
N LYS A 362 -23.19 -9.23 -15.71
CA LYS A 362 -24.40 -9.93 -16.10
C LYS A 362 -24.20 -11.45 -16.08
N GLN A 363 -25.27 -12.19 -15.89
CA GLN A 363 -25.29 -13.65 -15.81
C GLN A 363 -24.40 -14.22 -14.69
N GLY A 364 -23.97 -13.34 -13.74
CA GLY A 364 -23.18 -13.73 -12.58
C GLY A 364 -24.06 -14.05 -11.37
N ARG A 365 -23.58 -14.95 -10.52
CA ARG A 365 -24.19 -15.25 -9.22
C ARG A 365 -23.36 -14.61 -8.12
N TYR A 366 -23.99 -13.76 -7.29
CA TYR A 366 -23.33 -12.97 -6.26
C TYR A 366 -23.98 -13.17 -4.90
N THR A 367 -23.15 -13.13 -3.83
CA THR A 367 -23.59 -13.26 -2.44
C THR A 367 -23.22 -11.98 -1.69
N PHE A 368 -24.22 -11.30 -1.14
CA PHE A 368 -24.11 -10.17 -0.24
C PHE A 368 -24.08 -10.68 1.19
N ARG A 369 -23.03 -10.35 1.95
CA ARG A 369 -22.80 -10.81 3.32
C ARG A 369 -22.78 -9.63 4.26
N TYR A 370 -23.54 -9.71 5.35
CA TYR A 370 -23.59 -8.70 6.39
C TYR A 370 -23.92 -9.35 7.74
N GLU A 371 -23.76 -8.61 8.83
CA GLU A 371 -24.16 -9.08 10.16
C GLU A 371 -25.59 -8.58 10.46
N ASN A 372 -26.47 -9.47 10.96
CA ASN A 372 -27.82 -9.11 11.39
C ASN A 372 -27.81 -8.45 12.79
N ALA A 373 -28.99 -8.12 13.32
CA ALA A 373 -29.13 -7.45 14.62
C ALA A 373 -28.61 -8.29 15.81
N ARG A 374 -28.42 -9.60 15.63
CA ARG A 374 -27.86 -10.52 16.64
C ARG A 374 -26.34 -10.71 16.51
N GLY A 375 -25.69 -10.03 15.52
CA GLY A 375 -24.28 -10.25 15.19
C GLY A 375 -24.02 -11.55 14.44
N GLU A 376 -25.06 -12.17 13.87
CA GLU A 376 -24.94 -13.37 13.09
C GLU A 376 -24.72 -13.02 11.61
N ARG A 377 -23.84 -13.76 10.96
CA ARG A 377 -23.57 -13.60 9.53
C ARG A 377 -24.80 -14.01 8.71
N THR A 378 -25.29 -13.07 7.92
CA THR A 378 -26.43 -13.24 7.02
C THR A 378 -25.96 -13.14 5.57
N GLU A 379 -26.54 -13.93 4.67
CA GLU A 379 -26.19 -13.97 3.26
C GLU A 379 -27.45 -13.85 2.38
N VAL A 380 -27.37 -12.97 1.37
CA VAL A 380 -28.38 -12.87 0.30
C VAL A 380 -27.69 -13.18 -1.01
N THR A 381 -28.14 -14.24 -1.70
CA THR A 381 -27.56 -14.62 -3.00
C THR A 381 -28.53 -14.31 -4.12
N VAL A 382 -28.03 -13.70 -5.19
CA VAL A 382 -28.80 -13.28 -6.36
C VAL A 382 -28.09 -13.67 -7.66
N GLU A 383 -28.87 -13.84 -8.71
CA GLU A 383 -28.39 -13.92 -10.09
C GLU A 383 -28.63 -12.58 -10.77
N VAL A 384 -27.60 -12.00 -11.35
CA VAL A 384 -27.67 -10.72 -12.04
C VAL A 384 -28.04 -10.96 -13.49
N GLY A 385 -29.19 -10.41 -13.90
CA GLY A 385 -29.69 -10.47 -15.29
C GLY A 385 -29.14 -9.33 -16.16
N ASP A 386 -29.88 -8.98 -17.18
CA ASP A 386 -29.50 -7.95 -18.16
C ASP A 386 -29.86 -6.53 -17.74
N GLU A 387 -30.75 -6.36 -16.75
CA GLU A 387 -31.29 -5.09 -16.29
C GLU A 387 -30.74 -4.73 -14.88
N PRO A 388 -30.72 -3.44 -14.53
CA PRO A 388 -30.42 -3.00 -13.15
C PRO A 388 -31.25 -3.75 -12.10
N LEU A 389 -30.62 -4.13 -11.00
CA LEU A 389 -31.22 -4.96 -9.97
C LEU A 389 -31.23 -4.24 -8.61
N SER A 390 -32.37 -4.31 -7.93
CA SER A 390 -32.46 -3.93 -6.51
C SER A 390 -32.59 -5.19 -5.65
N VAL A 391 -31.70 -5.31 -4.67
CA VAL A 391 -31.59 -6.45 -3.75
C VAL A 391 -31.86 -5.96 -2.34
N VAL A 392 -32.59 -6.74 -1.56
CA VAL A 392 -32.97 -6.40 -0.19
C VAL A 392 -32.48 -7.45 0.78
N GLY A 393 -31.98 -7.00 1.94
CA GLY A 393 -31.66 -7.81 3.10
C GLY A 393 -32.43 -7.33 4.33
N TYR A 394 -32.51 -8.16 5.37
CA TYR A 394 -33.20 -7.84 6.62
C TYR A 394 -32.32 -8.12 7.83
N MET A 395 -32.51 -7.34 8.90
CA MET A 395 -31.76 -7.47 10.16
C MET A 395 -32.34 -8.54 11.11
N GLU A 396 -33.48 -9.12 10.78
CA GLU A 396 -34.16 -10.15 11.57
C GLU A 396 -33.37 -11.47 11.61
#